data_5d8d31b07f7969f3a098245ec4aaf586
#
_entry.id   5d8d31b07f7969f3a098245ec4aaf586
#
_cell.length_a   1.000
_cell.length_b   1.000
_cell.length_c   1.000
_cell.angle_alpha   90.00
_cell.angle_beta   90.00
_cell.angle_gamma   90.00
#
_symmetry.space_group_name_H-M   'P 1'
#
loop_
_entity.id
_entity.type
_entity.pdbx_description
1 polymer ?
#
loop_
_entity_poly.entity_id
_entity_poly.type
_entity_poly.pdbx_seq_one_letter_code
_entity_poly.pdbx_strand_id
1 'polypeptide(L)'
;MKSGESVDLFDKLEILSDSAKYDVACTSSGTDRSSGGEGIGNAAACGICHSFAADGRCISLLKVLMSNACVFDCKYCVNRVSNDVRRATFSPRELAELTMNFYRRNYIEGLFLSSAVVGSPDYTCERMIETLRILREEYKFGGYIHAKAIPGTDPALVQQLGYLADRLSVNVELPSEQSLNLLAPDKGRHSIFRPMKQIAVSGAQSKQELAVYRHAPKFAPAGQSTQMIVGASPETDYHILKLTEGMYRKYSLKRVFYSAYIPVAEDSRLPALDTKPPLLREHRLYQADWLLRFYQFEADEILDRDNPNFNPYLDPKCNWAVQHYGLFPV
;
A
#
# COMPACT_ATOMS: atom_id res chain seq x y z
N MET A 1 -35.27 -0.01 1.39
CA MET A 1 -34.71 1.32 1.10
C MET A 1 -34.95 2.18 2.33
N LYS A 2 -33.95 2.31 3.22
CA LYS A 2 -33.99 3.25 4.34
C LYS A 2 -33.48 4.59 3.81
N SER A 3 -34.23 5.65 4.06
CA SER A 3 -33.98 7.04 3.67
C SER A 3 -32.56 7.45 4.03
N GLY A 4 -31.83 8.06 3.05
CA GLY A 4 -30.45 8.48 3.18
C GLY A 4 -30.28 9.56 4.25
N GLU A 5 -29.81 9.19 5.41
CA GLU A 5 -29.07 10.10 6.25
C GLU A 5 -27.74 10.41 5.52
N SER A 6 -27.52 11.69 5.23
CA SER A 6 -26.23 12.15 4.70
C SER A 6 -25.19 11.88 5.79
N VAL A 7 -24.32 10.91 5.57
CA VAL A 7 -23.21 10.59 6.48
C VAL A 7 -22.36 11.86 6.62
N ASP A 8 -22.22 12.36 7.85
CA ASP A 8 -21.42 13.56 8.14
C ASP A 8 -19.95 13.35 7.73
N LEU A 9 -19.23 14.44 7.51
CA LEU A 9 -17.83 14.43 7.10
C LEU A 9 -16.93 13.70 8.10
N PHE A 10 -17.22 13.86 9.40
CA PHE A 10 -16.47 13.16 10.45
C PHE A 10 -16.77 11.66 10.48
N ASP A 11 -18.01 11.24 10.30
CA ASP A 11 -18.38 9.83 10.16
C ASP A 11 -17.71 9.19 8.93
N LYS A 12 -17.68 9.91 7.79
CA LYS A 12 -16.95 9.45 6.61
C LYS A 12 -15.47 9.25 6.90
N LEU A 13 -14.85 10.21 7.61
CA LEU A 13 -13.44 10.13 7.98
C LEU A 13 -13.16 8.92 8.87
N GLU A 14 -13.98 8.68 9.89
CA GLU A 14 -13.85 7.53 10.77
C GLU A 14 -13.94 6.21 9.98
N ILE A 15 -15.00 6.01 9.21
CA ILE A 15 -15.24 4.80 8.41
C ILE A 15 -14.09 4.56 7.40
N LEU A 16 -13.64 5.60 6.70
CA LEU A 16 -12.71 5.47 5.58
C LEU A 16 -11.25 5.44 6.05
N SER A 17 -10.91 6.04 7.19
CA SER A 17 -9.60 5.88 7.80
C SER A 17 -9.46 4.53 8.51
N ASP A 18 -10.48 4.03 9.18
CA ASP A 18 -10.48 2.67 9.75
C ASP A 18 -10.36 1.61 8.67
N SER A 19 -11.08 1.75 7.56
CA SER A 19 -10.94 0.87 6.39
C SER A 19 -9.54 0.91 5.77
N ALA A 20 -8.82 2.02 5.89
CA ALA A 20 -7.46 2.18 5.37
C ALA A 20 -6.38 1.51 6.23
N LYS A 21 -6.65 1.07 7.45
CA LYS A 21 -5.65 0.46 8.36
C LYS A 21 -5.01 -0.81 7.78
N TYR A 22 -5.72 -1.55 6.95
CA TYR A 22 -5.24 -2.77 6.30
C TYR A 22 -4.26 -2.49 5.14
N ASP A 23 -4.11 -1.23 4.72
CA ASP A 23 -3.13 -0.80 3.75
C ASP A 23 -1.80 -0.52 4.46
N VAL A 24 -0.86 -1.47 4.38
CA VAL A 24 0.43 -1.33 5.06
C VAL A 24 1.42 -0.59 4.16
N ALA A 25 1.34 0.72 4.15
CA ALA A 25 2.38 1.56 3.56
C ALA A 25 3.13 2.39 4.62
N CYS A 26 2.82 2.18 5.90
CA CYS A 26 3.37 2.95 7.01
C CYS A 26 2.95 2.36 8.36
N THR A 27 3.66 2.72 9.41
CA THR A 27 3.32 2.39 10.79
C THR A 27 2.34 3.42 11.34
N SER A 28 1.14 2.99 11.78
CA SER A 28 0.25 3.81 12.62
C SER A 28 0.73 3.79 14.07
N SER A 29 0.38 4.82 14.86
CA SER A 29 0.76 4.88 16.27
C SER A 29 0.16 3.75 17.13
N GLY A 30 -0.90 3.11 16.65
CA GLY A 30 -1.59 2.03 17.37
C GLY A 30 -2.25 2.46 18.69
N THR A 31 -2.28 3.75 18.98
CA THR A 31 -2.82 4.29 20.25
C THR A 31 -4.21 4.85 20.01
N ASP A 32 -5.18 4.38 20.79
CA ASP A 32 -6.52 4.92 20.86
C ASP A 32 -6.81 5.39 22.29
N ARG A 33 -7.09 6.69 22.45
CA ARG A 33 -7.38 7.29 23.75
C ARG A 33 -8.27 8.52 23.59
N SER A 34 -9.38 8.54 24.31
CA SER A 34 -10.26 9.70 24.43
C SER A 34 -9.99 10.43 25.76
N SER A 35 -10.05 11.76 25.74
CA SER A 35 -9.89 12.59 26.93
C SER A 35 -11.07 12.52 27.92
N GLY A 36 -12.19 11.85 27.58
CA GLY A 36 -13.35 11.70 28.47
C GLY A 36 -14.00 13.01 28.92
N GLY A 37 -13.66 14.12 28.31
CA GLY A 37 -14.18 15.46 28.66
C GLY A 37 -13.39 16.22 29.73
N GLU A 38 -12.39 15.61 30.37
CA GLU A 38 -11.59 16.25 31.45
C GLU A 38 -10.17 16.61 31.04
N GLY A 39 -9.79 16.45 29.74
CA GLY A 39 -8.44 16.72 29.26
C GLY A 39 -8.40 17.33 27.87
N ILE A 40 -7.22 17.69 27.40
CA ILE A 40 -6.98 18.20 26.06
C ILE A 40 -6.33 17.10 25.19
N GLY A 41 -6.91 16.85 24.01
CA GLY A 41 -6.38 15.94 22.99
C GLY A 41 -6.94 14.54 23.05
N ASN A 42 -7.14 13.97 21.86
CA ASN A 42 -7.53 12.58 21.62
C ASN A 42 -6.45 11.92 20.75
N ALA A 43 -6.23 10.64 20.93
CA ALA A 43 -5.39 9.84 20.04
C ALA A 43 -6.28 8.81 19.35
N ALA A 44 -6.31 8.81 18.02
CA ALA A 44 -6.98 7.80 17.23
C ALA A 44 -5.96 6.80 16.67
N ALA A 45 -6.32 5.52 16.65
CA ALA A 45 -5.47 4.44 16.17
C ALA A 45 -5.28 4.44 14.65
N CYS A 46 -6.06 5.23 13.92
CA CYS A 46 -6.06 5.28 12.45
C CYS A 46 -6.12 6.71 11.92
N GLY A 47 -5.92 6.86 10.61
CA GLY A 47 -6.07 8.14 9.90
C GLY A 47 -4.77 8.89 9.61
N ILE A 48 -3.79 8.88 10.48
CA ILE A 48 -2.47 9.47 10.23
C ILE A 48 -1.42 8.38 10.22
N CYS A 49 -0.66 8.32 9.15
CA CYS A 49 0.44 7.39 9.00
C CYS A 49 1.79 8.12 8.84
N HIS A 50 2.87 7.40 9.06
CA HIS A 50 4.21 7.93 8.97
C HIS A 50 4.99 7.24 7.86
N SER A 51 5.62 8.03 7.00
CA SER A 51 6.55 7.57 5.97
C SER A 51 7.90 8.23 6.21
N PHE A 52 8.99 7.56 5.82
CA PHE A 52 10.32 8.14 5.95
C PHE A 52 10.79 8.69 4.61
N ALA A 53 11.26 9.93 4.59
CA ALA A 53 11.96 10.52 3.46
C ALA A 53 13.37 9.92 3.30
N ALA A 54 14.02 10.16 2.17
CA ALA A 54 15.36 9.65 1.90
C ALA A 54 16.43 10.23 2.87
N ASP A 55 16.16 11.39 3.45
CA ASP A 55 17.00 12.05 4.46
C ASP A 55 16.70 11.59 5.91
N GLY A 56 15.87 10.57 6.09
CA GLY A 56 15.50 10.00 7.38
C GLY A 56 14.41 10.74 8.15
N ARG A 57 13.87 11.86 7.62
CA ARG A 57 12.76 12.56 8.28
C ARG A 57 11.48 11.72 8.23
N CYS A 58 10.74 11.76 9.32
CA CYS A 58 9.41 11.19 9.40
C CYS A 58 8.39 12.18 8.80
N ILE A 59 7.61 11.72 7.84
CA ILE A 59 6.55 12.49 7.17
C ILE A 59 5.20 11.95 7.61
N SER A 60 4.36 12.80 8.19
CA SER A 60 2.99 12.44 8.57
C SER A 60 2.05 12.59 7.38
N LEU A 61 1.26 11.55 7.11
CA LEU A 61 0.33 11.51 5.98
C LEU A 61 -1.10 11.28 6.46
N LEU A 62 -2.07 11.99 5.91
CA LEU A 62 -3.47 11.59 5.99
C LEU A 62 -3.62 10.30 5.17
N LYS A 63 -3.90 9.21 5.84
CA LYS A 63 -4.14 7.91 5.22
C LYS A 63 -5.62 7.60 5.23
N VAL A 64 -6.23 7.58 4.06
CA VAL A 64 -7.67 7.44 3.91
C VAL A 64 -8.03 6.75 2.61
N LEU A 65 -9.15 6.00 2.62
CA LEU A 65 -9.81 5.57 1.40
C LEU A 65 -10.69 6.70 0.87
N MET A 66 -10.72 6.88 -0.45
CA MET A 66 -11.73 7.71 -1.08
C MET A 66 -13.14 7.11 -0.92
N SER A 67 -13.22 5.79 -1.03
CA SER A 67 -14.43 5.00 -0.81
C SER A 67 -14.09 3.63 -0.28
N ASN A 68 -14.97 3.04 0.54
CA ASN A 68 -14.93 1.62 0.88
C ASN A 68 -16.07 0.81 0.25
N ALA A 69 -16.88 1.42 -0.62
CA ALA A 69 -17.92 0.77 -1.41
C ALA A 69 -17.29 0.04 -2.61
N CYS A 70 -16.88 -1.22 -2.43
CA CYS A 70 -16.20 -2.00 -3.46
C CYS A 70 -17.19 -2.83 -4.29
N VAL A 71 -16.92 -2.98 -5.59
CA VAL A 71 -17.62 -3.93 -6.47
C VAL A 71 -16.88 -5.27 -6.58
N PHE A 72 -15.62 -5.36 -6.08
CA PHE A 72 -14.84 -6.59 -6.08
C PHE A 72 -15.09 -7.44 -4.83
N ASP A 73 -14.92 -8.75 -4.97
CA ASP A 73 -15.13 -9.71 -3.87
C ASP A 73 -13.84 -10.42 -3.44
N CYS A 74 -12.77 -9.67 -3.22
CA CYS A 74 -11.51 -10.21 -2.70
C CYS A 74 -11.71 -10.81 -1.31
N LYS A 75 -11.49 -12.12 -1.15
CA LYS A 75 -11.86 -12.88 0.06
C LYS A 75 -11.16 -12.42 1.33
N TYR A 76 -9.94 -11.91 1.20
CA TYR A 76 -9.16 -11.35 2.30
C TYR A 76 -9.54 -9.91 2.71
N CYS A 77 -10.43 -9.25 1.98
CA CYS A 77 -10.69 -7.82 2.15
C CYS A 77 -11.95 -7.56 2.98
N VAL A 78 -11.84 -6.71 4.00
CA VAL A 78 -13.00 -6.27 4.81
C VAL A 78 -14.02 -5.51 3.98
N ASN A 79 -13.57 -4.79 2.94
CA ASN A 79 -14.41 -3.95 2.07
C ASN A 79 -14.96 -4.68 0.85
N ARG A 80 -14.83 -6.01 0.75
CA ARG A 80 -15.41 -6.78 -0.36
C ARG A 80 -16.92 -6.56 -0.46
N VAL A 81 -17.46 -6.70 -1.67
CA VAL A 81 -18.89 -6.43 -1.96
C VAL A 81 -19.84 -7.27 -1.10
N SER A 82 -19.45 -8.53 -0.80
CA SER A 82 -20.28 -9.47 -0.02
C SER A 82 -20.27 -9.23 1.50
N ASN A 83 -19.42 -8.32 2.02
CA ASN A 83 -19.41 -8.00 3.45
C ASN A 83 -20.43 -6.89 3.76
N ASP A 84 -21.21 -7.10 4.82
CA ASP A 84 -22.12 -6.09 5.37
C ASP A 84 -21.37 -5.17 6.35
N VAL A 85 -20.73 -4.13 5.79
CA VAL A 85 -20.02 -3.09 6.56
C VAL A 85 -20.56 -1.71 6.22
N ARG A 86 -20.47 -0.76 7.15
CA ARG A 86 -20.83 0.64 6.89
C ARG A 86 -20.03 1.15 5.69
N ARG A 87 -20.72 1.71 4.69
CA ARG A 87 -20.10 2.24 3.46
C ARG A 87 -20.13 3.76 3.47
N ALA A 88 -19.03 4.35 3.04
CA ALA A 88 -18.90 5.79 2.86
C ALA A 88 -18.09 6.09 1.61
N THR A 89 -18.28 7.30 1.07
CA THR A 89 -17.54 7.80 -0.10
C THR A 89 -17.36 9.30 0.05
N PHE A 90 -16.13 9.77 -0.09
CA PHE A 90 -15.85 11.18 -0.24
C PHE A 90 -16.07 11.61 -1.69
N SER A 91 -16.63 12.79 -1.89
CA SER A 91 -16.45 13.48 -3.14
C SER A 91 -15.00 13.98 -3.27
N PRO A 92 -14.48 14.19 -4.49
CA PRO A 92 -13.14 14.74 -4.68
C PRO A 92 -12.92 16.07 -3.94
N ARG A 93 -13.92 16.92 -3.92
CA ARG A 93 -13.88 18.22 -3.24
C ARG A 93 -13.79 18.07 -1.71
N GLU A 94 -14.64 17.23 -1.12
CA GLU A 94 -14.61 16.97 0.32
C GLU A 94 -13.23 16.46 0.76
N LEU A 95 -12.65 15.50 0.00
CA LEU A 95 -11.36 14.93 0.36
C LEU A 95 -10.20 15.92 0.20
N ALA A 96 -10.24 16.73 -0.85
CA ALA A 96 -9.25 17.79 -1.05
C ALA A 96 -9.31 18.85 0.06
N GLU A 97 -10.50 19.30 0.42
CA GLU A 97 -10.71 20.29 1.50
C GLU A 97 -10.29 19.73 2.86
N LEU A 98 -10.64 18.47 3.16
CA LEU A 98 -10.21 17.78 4.38
C LEU A 98 -8.67 17.72 4.47
N THR A 99 -8.02 17.33 3.37
CA THR A 99 -6.54 17.27 3.28
C THR A 99 -5.93 18.64 3.54
N MET A 100 -6.45 19.69 2.91
CA MET A 100 -5.96 21.06 3.09
C MET A 100 -6.19 21.60 4.50
N ASN A 101 -7.31 21.26 5.12
CA ASN A 101 -7.60 21.65 6.49
C ASN A 101 -6.62 21.01 7.49
N PHE A 102 -6.28 19.76 7.32
CA PHE A 102 -5.30 19.06 8.16
C PHE A 102 -3.88 19.58 7.91
N TYR A 103 -3.54 19.85 6.66
CA TYR A 103 -2.23 20.41 6.30
C TYR A 103 -2.02 21.80 6.89
N ARG A 104 -3.01 22.71 6.77
CA ARG A 104 -2.94 24.07 7.32
C ARG A 104 -2.82 24.09 8.84
N ARG A 105 -3.32 23.06 9.52
CA ARG A 105 -3.19 22.90 10.98
C ARG A 105 -1.92 22.15 11.41
N ASN A 106 -1.01 21.86 10.47
CA ASN A 106 0.22 21.10 10.72
C ASN A 106 0.00 19.69 11.30
N TYR A 107 -1.14 19.06 11.03
CA TYR A 107 -1.39 17.68 11.44
C TYR A 107 -0.74 16.67 10.48
N ILE A 108 -0.60 17.04 9.22
CA ILE A 108 -0.04 16.21 8.16
C ILE A 108 0.88 17.02 7.24
N GLU A 109 1.80 16.33 6.58
CA GLU A 109 2.68 16.86 5.55
C GLU A 109 2.29 16.37 4.15
N GLY A 110 1.35 15.41 4.07
CA GLY A 110 0.93 14.86 2.80
C GLY A 110 -0.32 13.98 2.88
N LEU A 111 -0.64 13.37 1.75
CA LEU A 111 -1.80 12.50 1.56
C LEU A 111 -1.35 11.12 1.08
N PHE A 112 -1.85 10.06 1.71
CA PHE A 112 -1.85 8.71 1.18
C PHE A 112 -3.27 8.35 0.75
N LEU A 113 -3.50 8.35 -0.56
CA LEU A 113 -4.81 8.12 -1.16
C LEU A 113 -4.92 6.73 -1.76
N SER A 114 -5.86 5.96 -1.26
CA SER A 114 -6.32 4.71 -1.86
C SER A 114 -7.84 4.71 -2.02
N SER A 115 -8.40 3.67 -2.62
CA SER A 115 -9.84 3.50 -2.74
C SER A 115 -10.20 2.02 -2.92
N ALA A 116 -11.38 1.65 -2.47
CA ALA A 116 -12.10 0.51 -3.02
C ALA A 116 -12.51 0.81 -4.47
N VAL A 117 -12.83 -0.22 -5.23
CA VAL A 117 -13.26 -0.06 -6.64
C VAL A 117 -14.74 0.25 -6.70
N VAL A 118 -15.08 1.50 -7.02
CA VAL A 118 -16.46 1.98 -7.13
C VAL A 118 -16.88 1.92 -8.60
N GLY A 119 -17.86 1.09 -8.91
CA GLY A 119 -18.35 0.90 -10.28
C GLY A 119 -17.33 0.26 -11.22
N SER A 120 -16.25 0.94 -11.54
CA SER A 120 -15.15 0.42 -12.36
C SER A 120 -13.77 0.94 -11.90
N PRO A 121 -12.67 0.27 -12.31
CA PRO A 121 -11.31 0.78 -12.07
C PRO A 121 -11.11 2.19 -12.64
N ASP A 122 -11.57 2.44 -13.86
CA ASP A 122 -11.40 3.74 -14.53
C ASP A 122 -12.17 4.85 -13.83
N TYR A 123 -13.45 4.64 -13.55
CA TYR A 123 -14.25 5.61 -12.80
C TYR A 123 -13.62 5.96 -11.44
N THR A 124 -13.13 4.94 -10.72
CA THR A 124 -12.46 5.16 -9.43
C THR A 124 -11.20 5.99 -9.60
N CYS A 125 -10.37 5.66 -10.60
CA CYS A 125 -9.15 6.38 -10.89
C CYS A 125 -9.42 7.84 -11.31
N GLU A 126 -10.44 8.09 -12.12
CA GLU A 126 -10.88 9.44 -12.52
C GLU A 126 -11.25 10.30 -11.30
N ARG A 127 -11.98 9.73 -10.34
CA ARG A 127 -12.33 10.44 -9.09
C ARG A 127 -11.10 10.73 -8.24
N MET A 128 -10.14 9.82 -8.16
CA MET A 128 -8.85 10.05 -7.50
C MET A 128 -8.06 11.15 -8.21
N ILE A 129 -7.97 11.12 -9.54
CA ILE A 129 -7.29 12.16 -10.34
C ILE A 129 -7.93 13.53 -10.10
N GLU A 130 -9.25 13.61 -10.07
CA GLU A 130 -9.98 14.86 -9.79
C GLU A 130 -9.60 15.42 -8.41
N THR A 131 -9.53 14.57 -7.38
CA THR A 131 -9.06 14.97 -6.04
C THR A 131 -7.65 15.56 -6.10
N LEU A 132 -6.72 14.88 -6.79
CA LEU A 132 -5.35 15.34 -6.89
C LEU A 132 -5.20 16.60 -7.73
N ARG A 133 -6.03 16.79 -8.77
CA ARG A 133 -6.07 18.03 -9.54
C ARG A 133 -6.54 19.20 -8.68
N ILE A 134 -7.61 19.04 -7.92
CA ILE A 134 -8.07 20.08 -6.98
C ILE A 134 -6.93 20.45 -6.03
N LEU A 135 -6.21 19.48 -5.46
CA LEU A 135 -5.08 19.74 -4.58
C LEU A 135 -3.94 20.47 -5.31
N ARG A 136 -3.48 19.95 -6.46
CA ARG A 136 -2.30 20.49 -7.17
C ARG A 136 -2.59 21.80 -7.90
N GLU A 137 -3.76 21.90 -8.57
CA GLU A 137 -4.04 23.01 -9.49
C GLU A 137 -4.80 24.14 -8.81
N GLU A 138 -5.80 23.85 -7.96
CA GLU A 138 -6.58 24.90 -7.28
C GLU A 138 -5.91 25.35 -5.98
N TYR A 139 -5.59 24.40 -5.08
CA TYR A 139 -4.96 24.71 -3.80
C TYR A 139 -3.46 24.94 -3.86
N LYS A 140 -2.80 24.65 -5.01
CA LYS A 140 -1.33 24.71 -5.17
C LYS A 140 -0.60 23.91 -4.08
N PHE A 141 -1.18 22.78 -3.69
CA PHE A 141 -0.66 21.93 -2.63
C PHE A 141 0.72 21.36 -3.00
N GLY A 142 1.76 21.78 -2.28
CA GLY A 142 3.13 21.32 -2.45
C GLY A 142 3.52 20.11 -1.61
N GLY A 143 2.61 19.60 -0.75
CA GLY A 143 2.87 18.45 0.12
C GLY A 143 2.98 17.13 -0.63
N TYR A 144 3.51 16.10 0.05
CA TYR A 144 3.71 14.78 -0.52
C TYR A 144 2.40 14.05 -0.80
N ILE A 145 2.28 13.44 -1.98
CA ILE A 145 1.12 12.63 -2.37
C ILE A 145 1.59 11.23 -2.77
N HIS A 146 1.10 10.22 -2.06
CA HIS A 146 1.19 8.83 -2.46
C HIS A 146 -0.19 8.35 -2.89
N ALA A 147 -0.33 7.93 -4.15
CA ALA A 147 -1.59 7.39 -4.67
C ALA A 147 -1.46 5.91 -5.02
N LYS A 148 -2.49 5.14 -4.70
CA LYS A 148 -2.58 3.74 -5.05
C LYS A 148 -3.34 3.60 -6.37
N ALA A 149 -2.63 3.24 -7.46
CA ALA A 149 -3.27 2.98 -8.75
C ALA A 149 -4.13 1.71 -8.67
N ILE A 150 -5.33 1.80 -9.22
CA ILE A 150 -6.30 0.70 -9.22
C ILE A 150 -5.90 -0.32 -10.30
N PRO A 151 -5.78 -1.62 -9.99
CA PRO A 151 -5.53 -2.65 -10.99
C PRO A 151 -6.63 -2.68 -12.07
N GLY A 152 -6.23 -2.73 -13.33
CA GLY A 152 -7.15 -2.75 -14.46
C GLY A 152 -7.51 -1.37 -15.03
N THR A 153 -7.03 -0.28 -14.43
CA THR A 153 -7.22 1.09 -14.93
C THR A 153 -6.57 1.28 -16.31
N ASP A 154 -7.21 2.09 -17.13
CA ASP A 154 -6.69 2.52 -18.44
C ASP A 154 -5.31 3.18 -18.31
N PRO A 155 -4.36 2.86 -19.20
CA PRO A 155 -3.01 3.43 -19.16
C PRO A 155 -2.95 4.95 -19.18
N ALA A 156 -3.87 5.63 -19.88
CA ALA A 156 -3.88 7.09 -19.92
C ALA A 156 -4.24 7.69 -18.56
N LEU A 157 -5.11 7.05 -17.79
CA LEU A 157 -5.44 7.45 -16.44
C LEU A 157 -4.28 7.19 -15.46
N VAL A 158 -3.59 6.06 -15.57
CA VAL A 158 -2.38 5.78 -14.79
C VAL A 158 -1.29 6.82 -15.07
N GLN A 159 -1.15 7.25 -16.34
CA GLN A 159 -0.22 8.30 -16.73
C GLN A 159 -0.57 9.65 -16.08
N GLN A 160 -1.84 10.05 -16.12
CA GLN A 160 -2.31 11.29 -15.48
C GLN A 160 -2.09 11.25 -13.96
N LEU A 161 -2.43 10.13 -13.30
CA LEU A 161 -2.23 9.94 -11.87
C LEU A 161 -0.75 10.09 -11.49
N GLY A 162 0.17 9.58 -12.33
CA GLY A 162 1.61 9.65 -12.10
C GLY A 162 2.21 11.05 -12.18
N TYR A 163 1.63 11.96 -12.96
CA TYR A 163 2.06 13.36 -12.98
C TYR A 163 1.55 14.19 -11.79
N LEU A 164 0.49 13.71 -11.11
CA LEU A 164 -0.09 14.41 -9.96
C LEU A 164 0.46 13.89 -8.62
N ALA A 165 0.93 12.66 -8.58
CA ALA A 165 1.43 12.00 -7.38
C ALA A 165 2.97 11.99 -7.33
N ASP A 166 3.53 12.05 -6.11
CA ASP A 166 4.97 11.88 -5.90
C ASP A 166 5.37 10.40 -5.91
N ARG A 167 4.50 9.51 -5.42
CA ARG A 167 4.68 8.06 -5.47
C ARG A 167 3.41 7.37 -5.92
N LEU A 168 3.59 6.34 -6.73
CA LEU A 168 2.53 5.40 -7.06
C LEU A 168 2.76 4.03 -6.40
N SER A 169 1.70 3.34 -6.08
CA SER A 169 1.75 1.92 -5.73
C SER A 169 0.67 1.14 -6.46
N VAL A 170 1.01 -0.10 -6.83
CA VAL A 170 0.08 -1.10 -7.34
C VAL A 170 0.29 -2.33 -6.49
N ASN A 171 -0.72 -2.79 -5.77
CA ASN A 171 -0.57 -3.95 -4.91
C ASN A 171 -0.54 -5.25 -5.72
N VAL A 172 0.46 -6.09 -5.47
CA VAL A 172 0.53 -7.47 -5.98
C VAL A 172 -0.46 -8.35 -5.26
N GLU A 173 -0.77 -8.03 -4.01
CA GLU A 173 -1.70 -8.70 -3.09
C GLU A 173 -1.21 -10.08 -2.67
N LEU A 174 -1.09 -11.05 -3.58
CA LEU A 174 -0.75 -12.43 -3.28
C LEU A 174 0.47 -12.91 -4.10
N PRO A 175 1.27 -13.84 -3.56
CA PRO A 175 2.53 -14.23 -4.17
C PRO A 175 2.38 -15.01 -5.49
N SER A 176 1.30 -15.77 -5.67
CA SER A 176 1.09 -16.60 -6.85
C SER A 176 -0.17 -16.22 -7.62
N GLU A 177 -0.20 -16.58 -8.91
CA GLU A 177 -1.39 -16.43 -9.74
C GLU A 177 -2.52 -17.36 -9.28
N GLN A 178 -2.18 -18.54 -8.81
CA GLN A 178 -3.15 -19.50 -8.28
C GLN A 178 -3.88 -18.91 -7.06
N SER A 179 -3.14 -18.38 -6.10
CA SER A 179 -3.71 -17.74 -4.91
C SER A 179 -4.48 -16.47 -5.26
N LEU A 180 -4.00 -15.69 -6.23
CA LEU A 180 -4.70 -14.50 -6.70
C LEU A 180 -6.06 -14.86 -7.32
N ASN A 181 -6.10 -15.84 -8.22
CA ASN A 181 -7.35 -16.29 -8.84
C ASN A 181 -8.33 -16.89 -7.82
N LEU A 182 -7.82 -17.56 -6.79
CA LEU A 182 -8.64 -18.17 -5.74
C LEU A 182 -9.24 -17.12 -4.79
N LEU A 183 -8.46 -16.13 -4.38
CA LEU A 183 -8.80 -15.21 -3.29
C LEU A 183 -9.21 -13.81 -3.79
N ALA A 184 -8.85 -13.43 -5.00
CA ALA A 184 -9.18 -12.13 -5.62
C ALA A 184 -9.53 -12.32 -7.11
N PRO A 185 -10.64 -13.02 -7.43
CA PRO A 185 -10.98 -13.41 -8.81
C PRO A 185 -11.17 -12.22 -9.77
N ASP A 186 -11.51 -11.05 -9.23
CA ASP A 186 -11.66 -9.81 -10.01
C ASP A 186 -10.31 -9.15 -10.36
N LYS A 187 -9.20 -9.66 -9.84
CA LYS A 187 -7.84 -9.16 -10.07
C LYS A 187 -7.00 -10.19 -10.81
N GLY A 188 -6.66 -9.93 -12.07
CA GLY A 188 -5.72 -10.77 -12.81
C GLY A 188 -4.28 -10.28 -12.69
N ARG A 189 -3.28 -11.18 -12.88
CA ARG A 189 -1.86 -10.77 -12.94
C ARG A 189 -1.61 -9.67 -13.95
N HIS A 190 -2.23 -9.75 -15.11
CA HIS A 190 -2.08 -8.74 -16.16
C HIS A 190 -2.55 -7.35 -15.69
N SER A 191 -3.71 -7.28 -15.00
CA SER A 191 -4.24 -6.00 -14.50
C SER A 191 -3.34 -5.35 -13.43
N ILE A 192 -2.50 -6.12 -12.75
CA ILE A 192 -1.54 -5.67 -11.74
C ILE A 192 -0.20 -5.29 -12.39
N PHE A 193 0.39 -6.19 -13.16
CA PHE A 193 1.76 -5.99 -13.67
C PHE A 193 1.86 -5.04 -14.85
N ARG A 194 0.77 -4.84 -15.63
CA ARG A 194 0.74 -3.86 -16.72
C ARG A 194 0.94 -2.42 -16.21
N PRO A 195 0.16 -1.92 -15.24
CA PRO A 195 0.41 -0.58 -14.68
C PRO A 195 1.78 -0.48 -13.97
N MET A 196 2.26 -1.53 -13.28
CA MET A 196 3.60 -1.52 -12.68
C MET A 196 4.69 -1.33 -13.75
N LYS A 197 4.59 -2.03 -14.89
CA LYS A 197 5.52 -1.86 -16.01
C LYS A 197 5.43 -0.45 -16.59
N GLN A 198 4.23 0.06 -16.79
CA GLN A 198 4.03 1.42 -17.29
C GLN A 198 4.66 2.46 -16.37
N ILE A 199 4.43 2.37 -15.06
CA ILE A 199 5.01 3.30 -14.08
C ILE A 199 6.55 3.25 -14.12
N ALA A 200 7.15 2.07 -14.26
CA ALA A 200 8.60 1.93 -14.38
C ALA A 200 9.14 2.62 -15.64
N VAL A 201 8.49 2.40 -16.79
CA VAL A 201 8.88 3.00 -18.08
C VAL A 201 8.71 4.52 -18.05
N SER A 202 7.53 5.00 -17.64
CA SER A 202 7.23 6.45 -17.56
C SER A 202 8.15 7.18 -16.57
N GLY A 203 8.47 6.53 -15.44
CA GLY A 203 9.41 7.09 -14.47
C GLY A 203 10.85 7.17 -15.00
N ALA A 204 11.29 6.17 -15.77
CA ALA A 204 12.60 6.20 -16.44
C ALA A 204 12.66 7.27 -17.53
N GLN A 205 11.62 7.37 -18.36
CA GLN A 205 11.50 8.39 -19.40
C GLN A 205 11.49 9.80 -18.78
N SER A 206 10.69 10.05 -17.75
CA SER A 206 10.65 11.36 -17.09
C SER A 206 12.02 11.77 -16.53
N LYS A 207 12.83 10.83 -16.02
CA LYS A 207 14.21 11.13 -15.59
C LYS A 207 15.13 11.50 -16.74
N GLN A 208 14.99 10.86 -17.89
CA GLN A 208 15.75 11.19 -19.10
C GLN A 208 15.37 12.58 -19.63
N GLU A 209 14.07 12.88 -19.69
CA GLU A 209 13.56 14.19 -20.09
C GLU A 209 14.05 15.31 -19.16
N LEU A 210 14.05 15.09 -17.84
CA LEU A 210 14.56 16.05 -16.86
C LEU A 210 16.07 16.29 -16.97
N ALA A 211 16.84 15.32 -17.46
CA ALA A 211 18.27 15.49 -17.72
C ALA A 211 18.54 16.45 -18.90
N VAL A 212 17.60 16.54 -19.85
CA VAL A 212 17.67 17.41 -21.02
C VAL A 212 16.91 18.74 -20.79
N TYR A 213 15.70 18.62 -20.22
CA TYR A 213 14.80 19.76 -20.03
C TYR A 213 14.51 19.96 -18.54
N ARG A 214 15.18 20.94 -17.93
CA ARG A 214 15.09 21.20 -16.46
C ARG A 214 13.66 21.39 -15.92
N HIS A 215 12.73 21.83 -16.75
CA HIS A 215 11.34 22.11 -16.38
C HIS A 215 10.35 21.04 -16.89
N ALA A 216 10.82 19.90 -17.38
CA ALA A 216 9.93 18.81 -17.78
C ALA A 216 9.07 18.35 -16.60
N PRO A 217 7.82 17.94 -16.84
CA PRO A 217 6.94 17.41 -15.79
C PRO A 217 7.55 16.18 -15.12
N LYS A 218 7.48 16.12 -13.80
CA LYS A 218 7.97 14.98 -13.02
C LYS A 218 6.89 13.90 -12.92
N PHE A 219 7.19 12.70 -13.36
CA PHE A 219 6.30 11.56 -13.21
C PHE A 219 6.72 10.74 -11.98
N ALA A 220 5.85 10.66 -10.97
CA ALA A 220 6.04 9.90 -9.73
C ALA A 220 7.52 9.94 -9.22
N PRO A 221 8.08 11.11 -8.90
CA PRO A 221 9.52 11.28 -8.64
C PRO A 221 10.06 10.43 -7.48
N ALA A 222 9.22 10.06 -6.50
CA ALA A 222 9.56 9.14 -5.43
C ALA A 222 9.43 7.65 -5.84
N GLY A 223 9.08 7.37 -7.11
CA GLY A 223 9.02 6.03 -7.69
C GLY A 223 7.78 5.25 -7.32
N GLN A 224 7.86 3.93 -7.48
CA GLN A 224 6.75 3.04 -7.16
C GLN A 224 7.08 2.06 -6.04
N SER A 225 6.03 1.58 -5.39
CA SER A 225 6.05 0.51 -4.39
C SER A 225 4.91 -0.48 -4.62
N THR A 226 4.94 -1.60 -3.91
CA THR A 226 3.87 -2.60 -3.89
C THR A 226 3.65 -3.13 -2.49
N GLN A 227 2.52 -3.80 -2.28
CA GLN A 227 2.21 -4.51 -1.04
C GLN A 227 1.83 -5.96 -1.36
N MET A 228 2.22 -6.87 -0.47
CA MET A 228 1.92 -8.29 -0.53
C MET A 228 1.41 -8.77 0.83
N ILE A 229 0.34 -9.55 0.81
CA ILE A 229 -0.25 -10.17 2.00
C ILE A 229 0.51 -11.47 2.28
N VAL A 230 0.88 -11.66 3.55
CA VAL A 230 1.67 -12.80 4.02
C VAL A 230 0.81 -13.66 4.94
N GLY A 231 0.68 -14.95 4.61
CA GLY A 231 -0.05 -15.91 5.43
C GLY A 231 -1.54 -16.04 5.14
N ALA A 232 -2.07 -15.34 4.12
CA ALA A 232 -3.41 -15.59 3.59
C ALA A 232 -3.45 -16.80 2.63
N SER A 233 -2.31 -17.23 2.16
CA SER A 233 -2.13 -18.29 1.15
C SER A 233 -0.89 -19.12 1.45
N PRO A 234 -0.75 -20.35 0.87
CA PRO A 234 0.21 -21.35 1.33
C PRO A 234 1.65 -21.15 0.86
N GLU A 235 1.95 -20.11 0.08
CA GLU A 235 3.28 -19.92 -0.47
C GLU A 235 4.35 -19.79 0.61
N THR A 236 5.52 -20.35 0.33
CA THR A 236 6.69 -20.31 1.20
C THR A 236 7.36 -18.95 1.19
N ASP A 237 8.20 -18.66 2.18
CA ASP A 237 8.99 -17.42 2.24
C ASP A 237 9.97 -17.32 1.08
N TYR A 238 10.53 -18.44 0.62
CA TYR A 238 11.37 -18.53 -0.56
C TYR A 238 10.63 -18.05 -1.82
N HIS A 239 9.39 -18.51 -2.02
CA HIS A 239 8.57 -18.07 -3.16
C HIS A 239 8.32 -16.56 -3.11
N ILE A 240 7.97 -16.04 -1.93
CA ILE A 240 7.75 -14.60 -1.71
C ILE A 240 9.02 -13.81 -2.01
N LEU A 241 10.16 -14.27 -1.52
CA LEU A 241 11.46 -13.59 -1.69
C LEU A 241 11.93 -13.60 -3.14
N LYS A 242 11.77 -14.71 -3.86
CA LYS A 242 12.05 -14.81 -5.32
C LYS A 242 11.17 -13.87 -6.12
N LEU A 243 9.88 -13.79 -5.81
CA LEU A 243 8.99 -12.84 -6.47
C LEU A 243 9.42 -11.41 -6.19
N THR A 244 9.76 -11.09 -4.95
CA THR A 244 10.23 -9.76 -4.53
C THR A 244 11.49 -9.35 -5.30
N GLU A 245 12.49 -10.23 -5.35
CA GLU A 245 13.72 -10.01 -6.12
C GLU A 245 13.44 -9.74 -7.59
N GLY A 246 12.60 -10.58 -8.22
CA GLY A 246 12.18 -10.41 -9.61
C GLY A 246 11.45 -9.08 -9.86
N MET A 247 10.63 -8.64 -8.90
CA MET A 247 9.94 -7.35 -9.00
C MET A 247 10.90 -6.15 -8.89
N TYR A 248 11.90 -6.19 -8.00
CA TYR A 248 12.93 -5.16 -7.92
C TYR A 248 13.70 -5.04 -9.23
N ARG A 249 14.13 -6.15 -9.81
CA ARG A 249 14.88 -6.19 -11.06
C ARG A 249 14.04 -5.68 -12.25
N LYS A 250 12.76 -6.07 -12.33
CA LYS A 250 11.92 -5.85 -13.51
C LYS A 250 11.15 -4.53 -13.52
N TYR A 251 10.70 -4.05 -12.36
CA TYR A 251 9.78 -2.91 -12.27
C TYR A 251 10.37 -1.69 -11.54
N SER A 252 11.66 -1.70 -11.23
CA SER A 252 12.35 -0.59 -10.54
C SER A 252 11.63 -0.15 -9.25
N LEU A 253 11.08 -1.09 -8.52
CA LEU A 253 10.40 -0.82 -7.27
C LEU A 253 11.36 -0.18 -6.25
N LYS A 254 10.84 0.73 -5.43
CA LYS A 254 11.57 1.28 -4.29
C LYS A 254 11.40 0.43 -3.04
N ARG A 255 10.25 -0.23 -2.89
CA ARG A 255 9.96 -1.08 -1.75
C ARG A 255 8.82 -2.05 -2.03
N VAL A 256 8.93 -3.25 -1.48
CA VAL A 256 7.83 -4.17 -1.27
C VAL A 256 7.41 -4.06 0.20
N PHE A 257 6.12 -3.84 0.45
CA PHE A 257 5.55 -3.88 1.79
C PHE A 257 4.93 -5.24 2.01
N TYR A 258 5.28 -5.88 3.12
CA TYR A 258 4.67 -7.13 3.56
C TYR A 258 3.64 -6.82 4.62
N SER A 259 2.51 -7.52 4.57
CA SER A 259 1.41 -7.36 5.52
C SER A 259 0.98 -8.72 6.03
N ALA A 260 1.22 -9.00 7.29
CA ALA A 260 0.70 -10.20 7.93
C ALA A 260 -0.83 -10.21 7.81
N TYR A 261 -1.38 -11.31 7.31
CA TYR A 261 -2.82 -11.46 7.14
C TYR A 261 -3.53 -11.45 8.49
N ILE A 262 -4.51 -10.57 8.61
CA ILE A 262 -5.43 -10.51 9.75
C ILE A 262 -6.76 -11.09 9.29
N PRO A 263 -7.25 -12.20 9.86
CA PRO A 263 -8.54 -12.75 9.50
C PRO A 263 -9.67 -11.76 9.80
N VAL A 264 -10.49 -11.45 8.78
CA VAL A 264 -11.58 -10.46 8.87
C VAL A 264 -12.95 -11.05 8.52
N ALA A 265 -12.97 -12.27 7.99
CA ALA A 265 -14.20 -12.97 7.62
C ALA A 265 -13.96 -14.48 7.55
N GLU A 266 -14.98 -15.27 7.83
CA GLU A 266 -14.95 -16.72 7.63
C GLU A 266 -14.97 -17.05 6.14
N ASP A 267 -13.96 -17.80 5.69
CA ASP A 267 -13.89 -18.37 4.35
C ASP A 267 -12.97 -19.60 4.41
N SER A 268 -13.45 -20.75 3.91
CA SER A 268 -12.69 -22.01 3.97
C SER A 268 -11.36 -22.01 3.21
N ARG A 269 -11.13 -20.98 2.37
CA ARG A 269 -9.89 -20.78 1.61
C ARG A 269 -8.87 -19.93 2.34
N LEU A 270 -9.22 -19.36 3.48
CA LEU A 270 -8.42 -18.46 4.30
C LEU A 270 -8.18 -19.07 5.68
N PRO A 271 -7.14 -18.66 6.42
CA PRO A 271 -6.98 -18.99 7.82
C PRO A 271 -8.21 -18.65 8.66
N ALA A 272 -8.52 -19.48 9.65
CA ALA A 272 -9.64 -19.30 10.57
C ALA A 272 -9.54 -17.97 11.33
N LEU A 273 -10.68 -17.44 11.80
CA LEU A 273 -10.76 -16.13 12.46
C LEU A 273 -9.91 -16.02 13.73
N ASP A 274 -9.68 -17.11 14.43
CA ASP A 274 -8.84 -17.21 15.63
C ASP A 274 -7.33 -17.34 15.32
N THR A 275 -6.96 -17.48 14.03
CA THR A 275 -5.57 -17.58 13.63
C THR A 275 -4.83 -16.27 13.88
N LYS A 276 -3.75 -16.33 14.65
CA LYS A 276 -2.92 -15.16 14.91
C LYS A 276 -2.17 -14.72 13.64
N PRO A 277 -2.13 -13.42 13.35
CA PRO A 277 -1.35 -12.90 12.23
C PRO A 277 0.13 -13.33 12.32
N PRO A 278 0.75 -13.74 11.21
CA PRO A 278 2.13 -14.24 11.19
C PRO A 278 3.16 -13.10 11.26
N LEU A 279 3.14 -12.30 12.33
CA LEU A 279 3.97 -11.10 12.52
C LEU A 279 5.47 -11.40 12.48
N LEU A 280 5.91 -12.53 13.03
CA LEU A 280 7.32 -12.92 12.97
C LEU A 280 7.76 -13.19 11.53
N ARG A 281 6.90 -13.83 10.72
CA ARG A 281 7.15 -14.10 9.30
C ARG A 281 7.24 -12.79 8.51
N GLU A 282 6.32 -11.87 8.75
CA GLU A 282 6.36 -10.51 8.17
C GLU A 282 7.69 -9.82 8.51
N HIS A 283 8.07 -9.84 9.78
CA HIS A 283 9.31 -9.23 10.25
C HIS A 283 10.56 -9.85 9.59
N ARG A 284 10.62 -11.18 9.47
CA ARG A 284 11.71 -11.87 8.77
C ARG A 284 11.79 -11.51 7.29
N LEU A 285 10.65 -11.36 6.62
CA LEU A 285 10.60 -10.88 5.24
C LEU A 285 11.16 -9.46 5.10
N TYR A 286 10.85 -8.55 6.03
CA TYR A 286 11.46 -7.22 6.02
C TYR A 286 12.98 -7.24 6.27
N GLN A 287 13.46 -8.13 7.13
CA GLN A 287 14.91 -8.32 7.35
C GLN A 287 15.59 -8.86 6.09
N ALA A 288 15.00 -9.84 5.41
CA ALA A 288 15.52 -10.38 4.17
C ALA A 288 15.43 -9.37 3.01
N ASP A 289 14.35 -8.61 2.91
CA ASP A 289 14.20 -7.50 1.95
C ASP A 289 15.34 -6.46 2.11
N TRP A 290 15.78 -6.22 3.35
CA TRP A 290 16.93 -5.36 3.61
C TRP A 290 18.22 -5.94 3.03
N LEU A 291 18.45 -7.26 3.16
CA LEU A 291 19.61 -7.95 2.57
C LEU A 291 19.59 -7.86 1.04
N LEU A 292 18.45 -8.09 0.39
CA LEU A 292 18.31 -7.96 -1.07
C LEU A 292 18.65 -6.55 -1.55
N ARG A 293 18.11 -5.50 -0.89
CA ARG A 293 18.19 -4.14 -1.41
C ARG A 293 19.50 -3.43 -1.11
N PHE A 294 20.10 -3.68 0.02
CA PHE A 294 21.25 -2.91 0.51
C PHE A 294 22.55 -3.71 0.60
N TYR A 295 22.44 -5.02 0.76
CA TYR A 295 23.60 -5.90 0.84
C TYR A 295 23.83 -6.73 -0.42
N GLN A 296 22.97 -6.58 -1.43
CA GLN A 296 23.07 -7.26 -2.72
C GLN A 296 23.00 -8.79 -2.66
N PHE A 297 22.39 -9.33 -1.60
CA PHE A 297 22.09 -10.75 -1.52
C PHE A 297 21.09 -11.15 -2.61
N GLU A 298 21.21 -12.36 -3.11
CA GLU A 298 20.18 -13.00 -3.92
C GLU A 298 19.23 -13.81 -3.05
N ALA A 299 18.00 -14.01 -3.52
CA ALA A 299 17.01 -14.76 -2.76
C ALA A 299 17.46 -16.21 -2.52
N ASP A 300 18.19 -16.80 -3.49
CA ASP A 300 18.73 -18.17 -3.40
C ASP A 300 19.87 -18.31 -2.37
N GLU A 301 20.50 -17.20 -1.95
CA GLU A 301 21.49 -17.21 -0.87
C GLU A 301 20.85 -17.20 0.51
N ILE A 302 19.64 -16.64 0.62
CA ILE A 302 18.94 -16.47 1.91
C ILE A 302 18.06 -17.67 2.23
N LEU A 303 17.34 -18.20 1.23
CA LEU A 303 16.46 -19.36 1.31
C LEU A 303 16.60 -20.20 0.04
N ASP A 304 16.29 -21.49 0.14
CA ASP A 304 16.30 -22.43 -0.97
C ASP A 304 15.06 -23.32 -0.97
N ARG A 305 15.02 -24.32 -1.87
CA ARG A 305 13.88 -25.23 -1.98
C ARG A 305 13.81 -26.24 -0.83
N ASP A 306 14.95 -26.57 -0.23
CA ASP A 306 15.04 -27.53 0.86
C ASP A 306 14.72 -26.86 2.20
N ASN A 307 15.05 -25.56 2.33
CA ASN A 307 14.77 -24.71 3.49
C ASN A 307 13.95 -23.47 3.06
N PRO A 308 12.66 -23.67 2.67
CA PRO A 308 11.90 -22.61 1.99
C PRO A 308 11.28 -21.56 2.93
N ASN A 309 11.40 -21.72 4.25
CA ASN A 309 10.83 -20.80 5.23
C ASN A 309 11.89 -20.31 6.20
N PHE A 310 11.73 -19.07 6.68
CA PHE A 310 12.64 -18.48 7.65
C PHE A 310 12.68 -19.24 8.97
N ASN A 311 13.90 -19.27 9.53
CA ASN A 311 14.11 -19.79 10.87
C ASN A 311 13.35 -18.92 11.91
N PRO A 312 12.54 -19.53 12.80
CA PRO A 312 11.82 -18.76 13.82
C PRO A 312 12.75 -18.16 14.89
N TYR A 313 13.91 -18.74 15.12
CA TYR A 313 14.84 -18.36 16.20
C TYR A 313 15.97 -17.42 15.73
N LEU A 314 16.41 -17.57 14.48
CA LEU A 314 17.50 -16.77 13.90
C LEU A 314 16.95 -15.77 12.88
N ASP A 315 17.47 -14.55 12.87
CA ASP A 315 17.19 -13.64 11.76
C ASP A 315 17.89 -14.11 10.46
N PRO A 316 17.45 -13.64 9.28
CA PRO A 316 17.97 -14.11 8.01
C PRO A 316 19.48 -13.96 7.85
N LYS A 317 20.07 -12.86 8.34
CA LYS A 317 21.51 -12.63 8.28
C LYS A 317 22.28 -13.57 9.18
N CYS A 318 21.80 -13.75 10.40
CA CYS A 318 22.40 -14.70 11.36
C CYS A 318 22.28 -16.15 10.85
N ASN A 319 21.12 -16.55 10.33
CA ASN A 319 20.89 -17.86 9.74
C ASN A 319 21.86 -18.14 8.58
N TRP A 320 22.03 -17.16 7.68
CA TRP A 320 23.00 -17.25 6.60
C TRP A 320 24.44 -17.41 7.11
N ALA A 321 24.85 -16.59 8.10
CA ALA A 321 26.19 -16.62 8.67
C ALA A 321 26.52 -17.98 9.32
N VAL A 322 25.56 -18.59 10.01
CA VAL A 322 25.72 -19.94 10.61
C VAL A 322 25.89 -21.01 9.54
N GLN A 323 25.18 -20.89 8.40
CA GLN A 323 25.29 -21.82 7.29
C GLN A 323 26.59 -21.62 6.48
N HIS A 324 27.19 -20.44 6.51
CA HIS A 324 28.38 -20.06 5.76
C HIS A 324 29.55 -19.69 6.69
N TYR A 325 29.72 -20.43 7.76
CA TYR A 325 30.71 -20.11 8.81
C TYR A 325 32.15 -19.94 8.29
N GLY A 326 32.51 -20.67 7.23
CA GLY A 326 33.82 -20.56 6.57
C GLY A 326 34.06 -19.27 5.79
N LEU A 327 33.00 -18.48 5.52
CA LEU A 327 33.08 -17.20 4.81
C LEU A 327 33.03 -16.01 5.77
N PHE A 328 32.96 -16.24 7.07
CA PHE A 328 32.84 -15.20 8.08
C PHE A 328 34.24 -14.71 8.56
N PRO A 329 34.47 -13.41 8.83
CA PRO A 329 33.57 -12.26 8.68
C PRO A 329 33.41 -11.81 7.23
N VAL A 330 32.22 -11.33 6.91
CA VAL A 330 31.85 -10.82 5.58
C VAL A 330 32.07 -9.31 5.54
#